data_90e9e6d0315c57526e8a5297dc2628b5
#
_entry.id   90e9e6d0315c57526e8a5297dc2628b5
#
_cell.length_a   1.000
_cell.length_b   1.000
_cell.length_c   1.000
_cell.angle_alpha   90.00
_cell.angle_beta   90.00
_cell.angle_gamma   90.00
#
_symmetry.space_group_name_H-M   'P 1'
#
loop_
_entity.id
_entity.type
_entity.pdbx_description
1 polymer ?
#
loop_
_entity_poly.entity_id
_entity_poly.type
_entity_poly.pdbx_seq_one_letter_code
_entity_poly.pdbx_strand_id
1 'polypeptide(L)'
;SWGHPETTGLPTIDLYLTADLLEIETSQMFYSEELVKLPKLGTFIGTQIAPEVRPPINLENFGIDVSKPIMICAGSPSKYLPANDFTLVEIAKNLGHCQFVFFDFEEHLTATLRGRLKKIFDDANLDGNQFLKFIPFLRKEEFHSLMQQADLYLDTIGFSGFNTAIQALECQLPIITIEGKVMRGRLASSLLRQIGLKDLICTSTID
;
A
#
# COMPACT_ATOMS: atom_id res chain seq x y z
N SER A 1 -5.56 3.50 17.37
CA SER A 1 -6.12 2.91 16.16
C SER A 1 -5.15 3.10 14.99
N TRP A 2 -5.16 2.16 14.05
CA TRP A 2 -4.26 2.14 12.89
C TRP A 2 -4.29 3.38 11.98
N GLY A 3 -5.38 4.16 12.03
CA GLY A 3 -5.53 5.38 11.23
C GLY A 3 -4.98 6.64 11.91
N HIS A 4 -4.66 6.58 13.18
CA HIS A 4 -4.11 7.73 13.90
C HIS A 4 -2.59 7.73 13.79
N PRO A 5 -1.99 8.82 13.29
CA PRO A 5 -0.56 8.88 13.08
C PRO A 5 0.24 9.17 14.35
N GLU A 6 -0.39 9.74 15.36
CA GLU A 6 0.26 10.38 16.52
C GLU A 6 -0.69 10.37 17.73
N THR A 7 -0.46 11.24 18.68
CA THR A 7 -1.24 11.43 19.91
C THR A 7 -2.76 11.51 19.70
N THR A 8 -3.53 11.10 20.73
CA THR A 8 -4.97 11.40 20.79
C THR A 8 -5.23 12.85 21.16
N GLY A 9 -4.28 13.51 21.85
CA GLY A 9 -4.41 14.87 22.37
C GLY A 9 -5.43 15.00 23.51
N LEU A 10 -5.92 13.88 24.07
CA LEU A 10 -6.91 13.88 25.13
C LEU A 10 -6.24 13.84 26.52
N PRO A 11 -6.54 14.80 27.42
CA PRO A 11 -5.91 14.87 28.74
C PRO A 11 -6.32 13.75 29.70
N THR A 12 -7.26 12.90 29.29
CA THR A 12 -7.78 11.75 30.07
C THR A 12 -7.17 10.42 29.64
N ILE A 13 -6.24 10.43 28.68
CA ILE A 13 -5.54 9.24 28.21
C ILE A 13 -4.08 9.34 28.62
N ASP A 14 -3.62 8.46 29.49
CA ASP A 14 -2.27 8.47 30.05
C ASP A 14 -1.29 7.68 29.18
N LEU A 15 -1.73 6.58 28.58
CA LEU A 15 -0.88 5.64 27.85
C LEU A 15 -1.34 5.48 26.39
N TYR A 16 -0.39 5.48 25.47
CA TYR A 16 -0.61 5.10 24.07
C TYR A 16 0.16 3.82 23.75
N LEU A 17 -0.57 2.75 23.45
CA LEU A 17 0.03 1.46 23.11
C LEU A 17 0.32 1.40 21.61
N THR A 18 1.56 1.19 21.25
CA THR A 18 2.04 1.00 19.88
C THR A 18 2.96 -0.22 19.80
N ALA A 19 3.81 -0.32 18.79
CA ALA A 19 4.79 -1.40 18.66
C ALA A 19 6.17 -0.85 18.25
N ASP A 20 7.21 -1.55 18.67
CA ASP A 20 8.59 -1.10 18.44
C ASP A 20 8.97 -1.03 16.95
N LEU A 21 8.47 -1.92 16.10
CA LEU A 21 8.70 -1.85 14.66
C LEU A 21 7.89 -0.75 13.95
N LEU A 22 6.81 -0.27 14.56
CA LEU A 22 5.94 0.78 13.99
C LEU A 22 6.45 2.19 14.29
N GLU A 23 7.36 2.33 15.28
CA GLU A 23 7.81 3.61 15.78
C GLU A 23 9.31 3.82 15.58
N ILE A 24 9.72 5.06 15.39
CA ILE A 24 11.14 5.44 15.46
C ILE A 24 11.56 5.67 16.93
N GLU A 25 12.85 5.80 17.19
CA GLU A 25 13.35 6.01 18.56
C GLU A 25 12.79 7.27 19.20
N THR A 26 12.62 8.34 18.42
CA THR A 26 12.16 9.65 18.88
C THR A 26 10.64 9.81 18.87
N SER A 27 9.87 8.76 18.63
CA SER A 27 8.40 8.85 18.45
C SER A 27 7.66 9.45 19.65
N GLN A 28 8.19 9.34 20.88
CA GLN A 28 7.57 9.95 22.06
C GLN A 28 7.27 11.44 21.85
N MET A 29 8.06 12.14 21.05
CA MET A 29 7.85 13.57 20.76
C MET A 29 6.53 13.87 20.02
N PHE A 30 5.88 12.87 19.42
CA PHE A 30 4.61 12.99 18.71
C PHE A 30 3.40 12.66 19.58
N TYR A 31 3.61 12.28 20.86
CA TYR A 31 2.57 11.82 21.76
C TYR A 31 2.55 12.63 23.04
N SER A 32 1.37 13.09 23.46
CA SER A 32 1.15 13.68 24.78
C SER A 32 1.04 12.62 25.87
N GLU A 33 0.64 11.41 25.50
CA GLU A 33 0.57 10.24 26.35
C GLU A 33 1.95 9.61 26.52
N GLU A 34 2.14 8.80 27.56
CA GLU A 34 3.30 7.92 27.65
C GLU A 34 3.21 6.83 26.56
N LEU A 35 4.22 6.78 25.67
CA LEU A 35 4.26 5.85 24.56
C LEU A 35 4.84 4.50 25.01
N VAL A 36 3.98 3.50 25.10
CA VAL A 36 4.36 2.12 25.45
C VAL A 36 4.49 1.28 24.19
N LYS A 37 5.73 0.88 23.86
CA LYS A 37 6.04 0.07 22.68
C LYS A 37 5.97 -1.41 23.01
N LEU A 38 5.02 -2.11 22.40
CA LEU A 38 4.92 -3.57 22.47
C LEU A 38 5.97 -4.21 21.55
N PRO A 39 6.46 -5.42 21.88
CA PRO A 39 7.48 -6.08 21.06
C PRO A 39 7.05 -6.30 19.61
N LYS A 40 7.97 -6.14 18.67
CA LYS A 40 7.81 -6.40 17.23
C LYS A 40 6.66 -5.59 16.60
N LEU A 41 5.60 -6.26 16.13
CA LEU A 41 4.41 -5.62 15.52
C LEU A 41 3.31 -5.28 16.54
N GLY A 42 3.48 -5.64 17.82
CA GLY A 42 2.49 -5.41 18.87
C GLY A 42 1.16 -6.16 18.67
N THR A 43 1.09 -7.02 17.66
CA THR A 43 -0.10 -7.81 17.33
C THR A 43 0.31 -9.22 16.87
N PHE A 44 -0.62 -10.16 17.07
CA PHE A 44 -0.48 -11.50 16.52
C PHE A 44 -1.21 -11.57 15.17
N ILE A 45 -0.46 -11.91 14.14
CA ILE A 45 -1.00 -12.24 12.83
C ILE A 45 -1.06 -13.75 12.79
N GLY A 46 -2.27 -14.32 12.86
CA GLY A 46 -2.47 -15.75 12.72
C GLY A 46 -1.90 -16.22 11.37
N THR A 47 -1.06 -17.25 11.41
CA THR A 47 -0.63 -17.90 10.18
C THR A 47 -1.87 -18.46 9.47
N GLN A 48 -2.31 -17.81 8.43
CA GLN A 48 -3.17 -18.47 7.46
C GLN A 48 -2.33 -19.62 6.89
N ILE A 49 -2.84 -20.85 7.01
CA ILE A 49 -2.31 -22.02 6.31
C ILE A 49 -2.10 -21.61 4.86
N ALA A 50 -0.99 -22.06 4.26
CA ALA A 50 -0.52 -21.71 2.91
C ALA A 50 -1.67 -21.33 1.95
N PRO A 51 -1.53 -20.26 1.17
CA PRO A 51 -2.63 -19.73 0.39
C PRO A 51 -3.25 -20.85 -0.43
N GLU A 52 -4.52 -21.12 -0.19
CA GLU A 52 -5.28 -22.03 -1.02
C GLU A 52 -5.14 -21.52 -2.46
N VAL A 53 -4.55 -22.34 -3.33
CA VAL A 53 -4.40 -21.99 -4.76
C VAL A 53 -5.80 -21.80 -5.31
N ARG A 54 -6.16 -20.54 -5.55
CA ARG A 54 -7.49 -20.21 -6.04
C ARG A 54 -7.52 -20.25 -7.56
N PRO A 55 -8.67 -20.62 -8.15
CA PRO A 55 -8.82 -20.54 -9.59
C PRO A 55 -8.53 -19.12 -10.06
N PRO A 56 -7.73 -18.93 -11.13
CA PRO A 56 -7.42 -17.62 -11.65
C PRO A 56 -8.69 -16.93 -12.14
N ILE A 57 -8.85 -15.63 -11.78
CA ILE A 57 -9.87 -14.80 -12.41
C ILE A 57 -9.39 -14.35 -13.79
N ASN A 58 -10.32 -14.11 -14.70
CA ASN A 58 -9.95 -13.57 -16.02
C ASN A 58 -9.67 -12.07 -15.89
N LEU A 59 -8.39 -11.69 -15.94
CA LEU A 59 -7.93 -10.31 -15.79
C LEU A 59 -8.33 -9.42 -16.97
N GLU A 60 -8.50 -9.99 -18.17
CA GLU A 60 -8.93 -9.26 -19.36
C GLU A 60 -10.33 -8.66 -19.19
N ASN A 61 -11.21 -9.31 -18.39
CA ASN A 61 -12.53 -8.77 -18.07
C ASN A 61 -12.47 -7.43 -17.33
N PHE A 62 -11.32 -7.11 -16.73
CA PHE A 62 -11.03 -5.85 -16.05
C PHE A 62 -10.17 -4.90 -16.87
N GLY A 63 -9.88 -5.25 -18.14
CA GLY A 63 -9.01 -4.47 -19.02
C GLY A 63 -7.54 -4.52 -18.63
N ILE A 64 -7.13 -5.55 -17.87
CA ILE A 64 -5.73 -5.79 -17.47
C ILE A 64 -5.10 -6.69 -18.54
N ASP A 65 -3.99 -6.24 -19.10
CA ASP A 65 -3.20 -6.96 -20.11
C ASP A 65 -2.15 -7.83 -19.40
N VAL A 66 -2.36 -9.16 -19.44
CA VAL A 66 -1.49 -10.13 -18.75
C VAL A 66 -0.08 -10.24 -19.36
N SER A 67 0.17 -9.61 -20.51
CA SER A 67 1.51 -9.55 -21.10
C SER A 67 2.40 -8.47 -20.50
N LYS A 68 1.86 -7.62 -19.63
CA LYS A 68 2.56 -6.49 -19.01
C LYS A 68 2.66 -6.68 -17.51
N PRO A 69 3.73 -6.21 -16.87
CA PRO A 69 3.83 -6.20 -15.41
C PRO A 69 2.63 -5.55 -14.75
N ILE A 70 2.07 -6.24 -13.76
CA ILE A 70 0.87 -5.85 -13.01
C ILE A 70 1.28 -5.40 -11.61
N MET A 71 1.08 -4.12 -11.30
CA MET A 71 1.35 -3.55 -9.99
C MET A 71 0.04 -3.26 -9.25
N ILE A 72 -0.16 -3.93 -8.13
CA ILE A 72 -1.36 -3.75 -7.30
C ILE A 72 -1.20 -2.51 -6.42
N CYS A 73 -2.11 -1.57 -6.56
CA CYS A 73 -2.24 -0.34 -5.80
C CYS A 73 -3.51 -0.41 -4.93
N ALA A 74 -3.49 -1.23 -3.87
CA ALA A 74 -4.67 -1.56 -3.07
C ALA A 74 -5.00 -0.55 -1.95
N GLY A 75 -4.38 0.62 -1.95
CA GLY A 75 -4.74 1.70 -1.04
C GLY A 75 -6.12 2.28 -1.37
N SER A 76 -6.88 2.68 -0.34
CA SER A 76 -8.08 3.52 -0.55
C SER A 76 -7.69 4.79 -1.31
N PRO A 77 -8.53 5.31 -2.24
CA PRO A 77 -8.22 6.51 -3.03
C PRO A 77 -7.80 7.73 -2.19
N SER A 78 -8.33 7.87 -0.98
CA SER A 78 -7.98 8.95 -0.04
C SER A 78 -6.54 8.90 0.48
N LYS A 79 -5.85 7.76 0.35
CA LYS A 79 -4.46 7.59 0.81
C LYS A 79 -3.43 8.10 -0.21
N TYR A 80 -3.82 8.26 -1.47
CA TYR A 80 -2.93 8.73 -2.52
C TYR A 80 -2.81 10.25 -2.50
N LEU A 81 -1.70 10.75 -1.94
CA LEU A 81 -1.44 12.19 -1.86
C LEU A 81 -0.99 12.73 -3.22
N PRO A 82 -1.50 13.90 -3.66
CA PRO A 82 -1.12 14.51 -4.94
C PRO A 82 0.39 14.72 -5.10
N ALA A 83 1.08 15.02 -3.99
CA ALA A 83 2.53 15.21 -3.99
C ALA A 83 3.34 13.97 -4.41
N ASN A 84 2.73 12.78 -4.38
CA ASN A 84 3.39 11.52 -4.71
C ASN A 84 2.97 10.95 -6.07
N ASP A 85 2.04 11.59 -6.79
CA ASP A 85 1.52 11.08 -8.07
C ASP A 85 2.63 10.95 -9.13
N PHE A 86 3.64 11.83 -9.09
CA PHE A 86 4.79 11.80 -10.00
C PHE A 86 5.56 10.47 -9.94
N THR A 87 5.55 9.78 -8.80
CA THR A 87 6.25 8.50 -8.63
C THR A 87 5.72 7.45 -9.61
N LEU A 88 4.41 7.39 -9.82
CA LEU A 88 3.80 6.46 -10.78
C LEU A 88 4.20 6.80 -12.22
N VAL A 89 4.30 8.10 -12.53
CA VAL A 89 4.76 8.58 -13.84
C VAL A 89 6.21 8.16 -14.08
N GLU A 90 7.09 8.35 -13.10
CA GLU A 90 8.51 7.97 -13.24
C GLU A 90 8.68 6.45 -13.36
N ILE A 91 7.93 5.65 -12.60
CA ILE A 91 7.91 4.19 -12.77
C ILE A 91 7.46 3.82 -14.20
N ALA A 92 6.38 4.45 -14.70
CA ALA A 92 5.87 4.18 -16.04
C ALA A 92 6.86 4.56 -17.13
N LYS A 93 7.57 5.70 -17.00
CA LYS A 93 8.62 6.12 -17.93
C LYS A 93 9.79 5.15 -17.96
N ASN A 94 10.25 4.72 -16.80
CA ASN A 94 11.41 3.83 -16.69
C ASN A 94 11.13 2.42 -17.20
N LEU A 95 9.93 1.87 -16.92
CA LEU A 95 9.56 0.54 -17.36
C LEU A 95 8.99 0.50 -18.79
N GLY A 96 8.37 1.59 -19.24
CA GLY A 96 7.77 1.70 -20.57
C GLY A 96 6.51 0.87 -20.81
N HIS A 97 6.30 -0.19 -20.05
CA HIS A 97 5.20 -1.15 -20.24
C HIS A 97 4.79 -1.80 -18.91
N CYS A 98 4.01 -1.13 -18.10
CA CYS A 98 3.47 -1.67 -16.85
C CYS A 98 2.04 -1.21 -16.66
N GLN A 99 1.35 -1.76 -15.67
CA GLN A 99 -0.01 -1.39 -15.31
C GLN A 99 -0.14 -1.24 -13.80
N PHE A 100 -0.78 -0.15 -13.38
CA PHE A 100 -1.14 0.12 -12.00
C PHE A 100 -2.61 -0.19 -11.80
N VAL A 101 -2.94 -1.16 -10.97
CA VAL A 101 -4.30 -1.62 -10.73
C VAL A 101 -4.82 -1.02 -9.43
N PHE A 102 -5.80 -0.13 -9.55
CA PHE A 102 -6.52 0.51 -8.45
C PHE A 102 -7.91 -0.08 -8.31
N PHE A 103 -8.52 0.09 -7.14
CA PHE A 103 -9.85 -0.43 -6.82
C PHE A 103 -10.84 0.71 -6.62
N ASP A 104 -12.01 0.58 -7.23
CA ASP A 104 -13.14 1.48 -6.97
C ASP A 104 -13.63 1.23 -5.54
N PHE A 105 -13.65 2.27 -4.74
CA PHE A 105 -14.10 2.21 -3.35
C PHE A 105 -15.32 3.10 -3.13
N GLU A 106 -15.12 4.42 -3.13
CA GLU A 106 -16.18 5.43 -3.11
C GLU A 106 -16.12 6.20 -4.42
N GLU A 107 -17.23 6.27 -5.15
CA GLU A 107 -17.27 6.80 -6.52
C GLU A 107 -16.58 8.16 -6.65
N HIS A 108 -16.91 9.11 -5.76
CA HIS A 108 -16.35 10.46 -5.82
C HIS A 108 -14.84 10.51 -5.53
N LEU A 109 -14.34 9.69 -4.60
CA LEU A 109 -12.90 9.61 -4.28
C LEU A 109 -12.13 8.94 -5.41
N THR A 110 -12.69 7.86 -5.96
CA THR A 110 -12.09 7.16 -7.11
C THR A 110 -12.07 8.05 -8.34
N ALA A 111 -13.16 8.76 -8.65
CA ALA A 111 -13.21 9.69 -9.78
C ALA A 111 -12.18 10.82 -9.64
N THR A 112 -12.02 11.36 -8.42
CA THR A 112 -11.01 12.39 -8.12
C THR A 112 -9.59 11.87 -8.35
N LEU A 113 -9.26 10.69 -7.81
CA LEU A 113 -7.95 10.06 -8.01
C LEU A 113 -7.68 9.75 -9.48
N ARG A 114 -8.65 9.14 -10.16
CA ARG A 114 -8.56 8.79 -11.60
C ARG A 114 -8.30 10.02 -12.45
N GLY A 115 -9.07 11.09 -12.25
CA GLY A 115 -8.92 12.35 -13.00
C GLY A 115 -7.55 12.99 -12.77
N ARG A 116 -7.07 13.00 -11.51
CA ARG A 116 -5.78 13.55 -11.13
C ARG A 116 -4.62 12.75 -11.74
N LEU A 117 -4.64 11.42 -11.61
CA LEU A 117 -3.60 10.56 -12.17
C LEU A 117 -3.60 10.62 -13.71
N LYS A 118 -4.78 10.58 -14.34
CA LYS A 118 -4.85 10.75 -15.80
C LYS A 118 -4.19 12.04 -16.23
N LYS A 119 -4.52 13.16 -15.58
CA LYS A 119 -3.93 14.46 -15.90
C LYS A 119 -2.41 14.46 -15.83
N ILE A 120 -1.80 13.94 -14.75
CA ILE A 120 -0.34 13.95 -14.60
C ILE A 120 0.35 13.03 -15.62
N PHE A 121 -0.27 11.92 -16.03
CA PHE A 121 0.22 11.07 -17.12
C PHE A 121 0.15 11.79 -18.46
N ASP A 122 -0.99 12.44 -18.77
CA ASP A 122 -1.16 13.24 -20.00
C ASP A 122 -0.15 14.41 -20.05
N ASP A 123 0.06 15.12 -18.93
CA ASP A 123 1.05 16.20 -18.80
C ASP A 123 2.51 15.67 -19.03
N ALA A 124 2.74 14.39 -18.76
CA ALA A 124 4.02 13.71 -19.01
C ALA A 124 4.14 13.08 -20.41
N ASN A 125 3.18 13.31 -21.30
CA ASN A 125 3.03 12.70 -22.63
C ASN A 125 2.91 11.16 -22.59
N LEU A 126 2.29 10.60 -21.55
CA LEU A 126 1.94 9.19 -21.43
C LEU A 126 0.42 9.03 -21.53
N ASP A 127 -0.04 8.07 -22.34
CA ASP A 127 -1.45 7.73 -22.38
C ASP A 127 -1.86 6.99 -21.09
N GLY A 128 -2.45 7.72 -20.14
CA GLY A 128 -2.86 7.16 -18.86
C GLY A 128 -3.74 5.90 -18.97
N ASN A 129 -4.51 5.72 -20.04
CA ASN A 129 -5.36 4.53 -20.21
C ASN A 129 -4.55 3.24 -20.41
N GLN A 130 -3.32 3.34 -20.88
CA GLN A 130 -2.44 2.20 -21.04
C GLN A 130 -1.90 1.71 -19.70
N PHE A 131 -1.65 2.63 -18.75
CA PHE A 131 -0.99 2.35 -17.48
C PHE A 131 -1.98 2.21 -16.30
N LEU A 132 -3.03 3.02 -16.27
CA LEU A 132 -3.95 3.10 -15.13
C LEU A 132 -5.17 2.20 -15.33
N LYS A 133 -5.35 1.23 -14.46
CA LYS A 133 -6.50 0.32 -14.45
C LYS A 133 -7.28 0.53 -13.15
N PHE A 134 -8.52 0.97 -13.27
CA PHE A 134 -9.44 1.11 -12.14
C PHE A 134 -10.49 0.03 -12.27
N ILE A 135 -10.51 -0.90 -11.32
CA ILE A 135 -11.38 -2.07 -11.36
C ILE A 135 -12.40 -2.03 -10.22
N PRO A 136 -13.55 -2.67 -10.34
CA PRO A 136 -14.51 -2.77 -9.26
C PRO A 136 -13.90 -3.37 -7.99
N PHE A 137 -14.47 -3.05 -6.82
CA PHE A 137 -14.12 -3.70 -5.57
C PHE A 137 -14.37 -5.21 -5.68
N LEU A 138 -13.34 -6.00 -5.41
CA LEU A 138 -13.38 -7.45 -5.52
C LEU A 138 -13.75 -8.11 -4.18
N ARG A 139 -14.43 -9.24 -4.22
CA ARG A 139 -14.57 -10.11 -3.06
C ARG A 139 -13.21 -10.67 -2.65
N LYS A 140 -13.09 -11.11 -1.40
CA LYS A 140 -11.82 -11.58 -0.83
C LYS A 140 -11.13 -12.63 -1.71
N GLU A 141 -11.89 -13.58 -2.23
CA GLU A 141 -11.40 -14.67 -3.07
C GLU A 141 -10.84 -14.17 -4.41
N GLU A 142 -11.56 -13.25 -5.04
CA GLU A 142 -11.17 -12.64 -6.31
C GLU A 142 -9.93 -11.74 -6.12
N PHE A 143 -9.89 -10.99 -5.01
CA PHE A 143 -8.75 -10.15 -4.66
C PHE A 143 -7.47 -10.97 -4.44
N HIS A 144 -7.56 -12.09 -3.71
CA HIS A 144 -6.42 -13.01 -3.55
C HIS A 144 -6.00 -13.62 -4.88
N SER A 145 -6.97 -14.02 -5.74
CA SER A 145 -6.68 -14.56 -7.07
C SER A 145 -5.98 -13.52 -7.96
N LEU A 146 -6.38 -12.25 -7.89
CA LEU A 146 -5.67 -11.16 -8.56
C LEU A 146 -4.25 -10.99 -8.04
N MET A 147 -4.06 -10.98 -6.72
CA MET A 147 -2.73 -10.85 -6.11
C MET A 147 -1.79 -12.00 -6.50
N GLN A 148 -2.32 -13.25 -6.64
CA GLN A 148 -1.53 -14.40 -7.08
C GLN A 148 -1.12 -14.33 -8.56
N GLN A 149 -1.78 -13.48 -9.35
CA GLN A 149 -1.49 -13.26 -10.77
C GLN A 149 -0.71 -11.97 -11.04
N ALA A 150 -0.50 -11.15 -10.01
CA ALA A 150 0.24 -9.89 -10.12
C ALA A 150 1.74 -10.08 -9.88
N ASP A 151 2.54 -9.10 -10.29
CA ASP A 151 3.99 -9.13 -10.17
C ASP A 151 4.49 -8.37 -8.94
N LEU A 152 3.76 -7.32 -8.50
CA LEU A 152 4.18 -6.44 -7.43
C LEU A 152 2.99 -5.81 -6.69
N TYR A 153 3.11 -5.67 -5.37
CA TYR A 153 2.28 -4.78 -4.57
C TYR A 153 3.03 -3.48 -4.33
N LEU A 154 2.48 -2.37 -4.81
CA LEU A 154 3.03 -1.04 -4.62
C LEU A 154 2.29 -0.36 -3.46
N ASP A 155 2.97 -0.20 -2.33
CA ASP A 155 2.37 0.36 -1.13
C ASP A 155 2.13 1.86 -1.24
N THR A 156 1.16 2.37 -0.49
CA THR A 156 0.77 3.77 -0.53
C THR A 156 1.71 4.63 0.30
N ILE A 157 2.35 5.61 -0.32
CA ILE A 157 3.32 6.51 0.31
C ILE A 157 2.64 7.39 1.36
N GLY A 158 3.15 7.39 2.58
CA GLY A 158 2.70 8.23 3.69
C GLY A 158 1.53 7.66 4.49
N PHE A 159 0.71 6.79 3.91
CA PHE A 159 -0.30 6.02 4.62
C PHE A 159 -0.35 4.57 4.12
N SER A 160 0.56 3.80 4.61
CA SER A 160 0.83 2.41 4.24
C SER A 160 -0.38 1.47 4.45
N GLY A 161 -0.46 0.41 3.67
CA GLY A 161 -1.37 -0.71 3.89
C GLY A 161 -0.87 -1.62 5.02
N PHE A 162 -1.80 -2.18 5.81
CA PHE A 162 -1.47 -3.23 6.78
C PHE A 162 -2.15 -4.54 6.39
N ASN A 163 -3.48 -4.61 6.42
CA ASN A 163 -4.21 -5.83 6.07
C ASN A 163 -3.99 -6.26 4.62
N THR A 164 -4.00 -5.31 3.68
CA THR A 164 -3.74 -5.59 2.26
C THR A 164 -2.29 -6.01 2.02
N ALA A 165 -1.33 -5.46 2.77
CA ALA A 165 0.07 -5.89 2.72
C ALA A 165 0.24 -7.32 3.27
N ILE A 166 -0.46 -7.68 4.37
CA ILE A 166 -0.47 -9.06 4.87
C ILE A 166 -1.02 -10.01 3.80
N GLN A 167 -2.14 -9.66 3.17
CA GLN A 167 -2.73 -10.46 2.09
C GLN A 167 -1.80 -10.61 0.89
N ALA A 168 -1.04 -9.56 0.53
CA ALA A 168 -0.01 -9.64 -0.51
C ALA A 168 1.08 -10.65 -0.13
N LEU A 169 1.59 -10.60 1.12
CA LEU A 169 2.58 -11.56 1.61
C LEU A 169 2.03 -13.00 1.66
N GLU A 170 0.77 -13.17 2.06
CA GLU A 170 0.08 -14.48 2.00
C GLU A 170 -0.01 -15.03 0.58
N CYS A 171 -0.15 -14.15 -0.42
CA CYS A 171 -0.14 -14.49 -1.85
C CYS A 171 1.27 -14.62 -2.44
N GLN A 172 2.32 -14.47 -1.64
CA GLN A 172 3.73 -14.44 -2.07
C GLN A 172 4.05 -13.31 -3.06
N LEU A 173 3.24 -12.25 -3.06
CA LEU A 173 3.41 -11.08 -3.90
C LEU A 173 4.43 -10.13 -3.25
N PRO A 174 5.55 -9.81 -3.93
CA PRO A 174 6.53 -8.85 -3.40
C PRO A 174 5.90 -7.49 -3.14
N ILE A 175 6.35 -6.82 -2.07
CA ILE A 175 5.87 -5.49 -1.69
C ILE A 175 7.02 -4.50 -1.81
N ILE A 176 6.82 -3.40 -2.52
CA ILE A 176 7.70 -2.22 -2.44
C ILE A 176 6.99 -1.15 -1.60
N THR A 177 7.68 -0.63 -0.60
CA THR A 177 7.16 0.42 0.28
C THR A 177 8.21 1.47 0.58
N ILE A 178 7.77 2.71 0.81
CA ILE A 178 8.61 3.79 1.33
C ILE A 178 8.31 3.96 2.81
N GLU A 179 9.34 3.82 3.65
CA GLU A 179 9.16 3.91 5.10
C GLU A 179 8.93 5.35 5.55
N GLY A 180 7.80 5.58 6.21
CA GLY A 180 7.45 6.87 6.80
C GLY A 180 8.09 7.12 8.16
N LYS A 181 7.88 8.34 8.71
CA LYS A 181 8.36 8.75 10.03
C LYS A 181 7.40 8.44 11.18
N VAL A 182 6.11 8.27 10.87
CA VAL A 182 5.04 7.98 11.85
C VAL A 182 4.38 6.65 11.55
N MET A 183 3.74 6.04 12.55
CA MET A 183 3.14 4.70 12.50
C MET A 183 2.41 4.40 11.20
N ARG A 184 1.49 5.27 10.76
CA ARG A 184 0.67 5.02 9.57
C ARG A 184 1.47 4.86 8.27
N GLY A 185 2.66 5.47 8.18
CA GLY A 185 3.56 5.35 7.04
C GLY A 185 4.57 4.21 7.16
N ARG A 186 4.47 3.37 8.21
CA ARG A 186 5.43 2.31 8.54
C ARG A 186 4.81 0.91 8.56
N LEU A 187 3.55 0.76 8.23
CA LEU A 187 2.82 -0.49 8.43
C LEU A 187 3.40 -1.63 7.56
N ALA A 188 3.55 -1.44 6.25
CA ALA A 188 4.11 -2.44 5.36
C ALA A 188 5.63 -2.63 5.59
N SER A 189 6.38 -1.55 5.82
CA SER A 189 7.82 -1.66 6.11
C SER A 189 8.09 -2.44 7.39
N SER A 190 7.24 -2.31 8.40
CA SER A 190 7.33 -3.08 9.64
C SER A 190 7.07 -4.57 9.43
N LEU A 191 6.12 -4.93 8.57
CA LEU A 191 5.90 -6.33 8.16
C LEU A 191 7.13 -6.89 7.46
N LEU A 192 7.69 -6.15 6.49
CA LEU A 192 8.90 -6.57 5.77
C LEU A 192 10.12 -6.72 6.69
N ARG A 193 10.29 -5.79 7.66
CA ARG A 193 11.34 -5.90 8.70
C ARG A 193 11.16 -7.14 9.57
N GLN A 194 9.92 -7.44 9.96
CA GLN A 194 9.60 -8.60 10.79
C GLN A 194 10.00 -9.92 10.12
N ILE A 195 9.88 -10.01 8.79
CA ILE A 195 10.20 -11.23 8.02
C ILE A 195 11.58 -11.17 7.33
N GLY A 196 12.35 -10.11 7.55
CA GLY A 196 13.72 -9.98 7.05
C GLY A 196 13.89 -9.48 5.62
N LEU A 197 12.82 -9.03 4.95
CA LEU A 197 12.82 -8.53 3.55
C LEU A 197 13.09 -7.01 3.50
N LYS A 198 14.21 -6.56 4.07
CA LYS A 198 14.53 -5.13 4.19
C LYS A 198 14.86 -4.46 2.85
N ASP A 199 15.34 -5.21 1.88
CA ASP A 199 15.73 -4.71 0.55
C ASP A 199 14.53 -4.22 -0.28
N LEU A 200 13.31 -4.53 0.16
CA LEU A 200 12.06 -4.05 -0.45
C LEU A 200 11.54 -2.75 0.20
N ILE A 201 12.29 -2.18 1.14
CA ILE A 201 11.96 -0.93 1.83
C ILE A 201 12.83 0.18 1.26
N CYS A 202 12.21 1.05 0.46
CA CYS A 202 12.87 2.24 -0.07
C CYS A 202 12.92 3.35 0.98
N THR A 203 13.94 4.20 0.89
CA THR A 203 14.10 5.40 1.72
C THR A 203 13.67 6.67 1.01
N SER A 204 13.56 6.59 -0.31
CA SER A 204 13.10 7.69 -1.18
C SER A 204 12.33 7.16 -2.39
N THR A 205 11.79 8.07 -3.19
CA THR A 205 11.14 7.75 -4.48
C THR A 205 12.13 7.54 -5.63
N ILE A 206 13.43 7.63 -5.37
CA ILE A 206 14.51 7.56 -6.36
C ILE A 206 15.31 6.24 -6.21
N ASP A 207 15.10 5.52 -5.11
CA ASP A 207 15.80 4.27 -4.78
C ASP A 207 15.40 3.07 -5.67
#